data_86851c0a520328ea4f02b7386cf33480
#
_entry.id   86851c0a520328ea4f02b7386cf33480
#
_cell.length_a   1.000
_cell.length_b   1.000
_cell.length_c   1.000
_cell.angle_alpha   90.00
_cell.angle_beta   90.00
_cell.angle_gamma   90.00
#
_symmetry.space_group_name_H-M   'P 1'
#
loop_
_entity.id
_entity.type
_entity.pdbx_description
1 polymer ?
#
loop_
_entity_poly.entity_id
_entity_poly.type
_entity_poly.pdbx_seq_one_letter_code
_entity_poly.pdbx_strand_id
1 'polypeptide(L)'
;MTPPRSTDLRTTDREVDVLVVGGGPVGRAAALPARRAGHDVLVVDRRAGVIDKACGEGLLPGALAAVLALGVDPPGHPLAGISYRDATRHADHPFAAGPGRGVRRTALHAALRERALAEGVTIEHATLRALRQDARGVDVVLGAARAPAGEAPGPDGGADEVVRAARVLGCDGLHSTVRRLTGLDAPPHGRARFGLRTHYRLAPWSDLVEVHWAPHAEAYVTPVAPDVVGVAVLAHRDGARGTPQDAHHGLDAFGELADRVRDAPVLGRVRGAGPLRQRARRRTAGHVRLVGDASGYVDALTGEGVRVGLAQAEAAVRHLDDPAGYERAWSRATRDYRVLTSGLRAWAGSPARRARGPGRPRGRRGEPPARRRREVPRPGRRRAGGPRARDARRRARARRRPGAGTSR
;
A
#
# COMPACT_ATOMS: atom_id res chain seq x y z
N MET A 1 18.82 13.00 42.08
CA MET A 1 18.09 12.25 41.06
C MET A 1 18.60 10.82 41.06
N THR A 2 17.83 9.90 41.63
CA THR A 2 18.19 8.48 41.73
C THR A 2 18.02 7.86 40.33
N PRO A 3 19.00 7.10 39.79
CA PRO A 3 18.83 6.42 38.52
C PRO A 3 17.70 5.39 38.64
N PRO A 4 16.92 5.18 37.55
CA PRO A 4 15.84 4.20 37.57
C PRO A 4 16.43 2.82 37.84
N ARG A 5 15.80 2.10 38.79
CA ARG A 5 16.17 0.73 39.15
C ARG A 5 16.30 -0.14 37.90
N SER A 6 17.43 -0.85 37.81
CA SER A 6 17.64 -1.98 36.92
C SER A 6 16.48 -2.96 37.14
N THR A 7 15.53 -3.01 36.22
CA THR A 7 14.53 -4.06 36.20
C THR A 7 15.27 -5.31 35.75
N ASP A 8 15.51 -6.24 36.67
CA ASP A 8 16.01 -7.57 36.34
C ASP A 8 15.15 -8.13 35.21
N LEU A 9 15.80 -8.40 34.08
CA LEU A 9 15.15 -9.07 32.96
C LEU A 9 14.77 -10.46 33.43
N ARG A 10 13.47 -10.74 33.45
CA ARG A 10 12.96 -12.10 33.54
C ARG A 10 13.63 -12.94 32.45
N THR A 11 13.83 -14.20 32.72
CA THR A 11 14.29 -15.20 31.76
C THR A 11 13.52 -15.05 30.47
N THR A 12 14.18 -15.12 29.31
CA THR A 12 13.52 -15.13 27.99
C THR A 12 12.50 -16.26 27.96
N ASP A 13 11.22 -15.91 27.83
CA ASP A 13 10.13 -16.86 27.86
C ASP A 13 9.96 -17.60 26.50
N ARG A 14 10.46 -16.97 25.41
CA ARG A 14 10.29 -17.48 24.06
C ARG A 14 11.33 -16.90 23.10
N GLU A 15 11.75 -17.70 22.12
CA GLU A 15 12.65 -17.28 21.05
C GLU A 15 11.96 -17.39 19.67
N VAL A 16 12.25 -16.44 18.75
CA VAL A 16 11.79 -16.44 17.37
C VAL A 16 12.87 -15.86 16.45
N ASP A 17 12.89 -16.26 15.17
CA ASP A 17 13.83 -15.66 14.22
C ASP A 17 13.45 -14.23 13.87
N VAL A 18 12.16 -13.99 13.55
CA VAL A 18 11.66 -12.69 13.12
C VAL A 18 10.41 -12.30 13.90
N LEU A 19 10.51 -11.21 14.65
CA LEU A 19 9.36 -10.60 15.30
C LEU A 19 8.90 -9.39 14.50
N VAL A 20 7.63 -9.38 14.07
CA VAL A 20 7.00 -8.30 13.34
C VAL A 20 6.10 -7.51 14.28
N VAL A 21 6.45 -6.27 14.57
CA VAL A 21 5.64 -5.37 15.38
C VAL A 21 4.68 -4.58 14.49
N GLY A 22 3.40 -4.87 14.59
CA GLY A 22 2.34 -4.26 13.80
C GLY A 22 1.73 -5.22 12.77
N GLY A 23 0.54 -5.75 13.07
CA GLY A 23 -0.24 -6.67 12.24
C GLY A 23 -1.07 -6.00 11.15
N GLY A 24 -0.67 -4.81 10.67
CA GLY A 24 -1.26 -4.16 9.49
C GLY A 24 -0.89 -4.89 8.18
N PRO A 25 -1.40 -4.42 7.00
CA PRO A 25 -1.07 -5.07 5.73
C PRO A 25 0.41 -5.23 5.45
N VAL A 26 1.22 -4.23 5.79
CA VAL A 26 2.66 -4.27 5.56
C VAL A 26 3.36 -5.29 6.47
N GLY A 27 2.93 -5.38 7.75
CA GLY A 27 3.52 -6.35 8.68
C GLY A 27 3.21 -7.80 8.27
N ARG A 28 1.96 -8.08 7.87
CA ARG A 28 1.60 -9.40 7.37
C ARG A 28 2.25 -9.72 6.03
N ALA A 29 2.36 -8.71 5.15
CA ALA A 29 3.10 -8.86 3.92
C ALA A 29 4.61 -9.06 4.12
N ALA A 30 5.19 -8.62 5.25
CA ALA A 30 6.57 -8.93 5.61
C ALA A 30 6.71 -10.32 6.24
N ALA A 31 5.71 -10.75 7.01
CA ALA A 31 5.71 -12.05 7.65
C ALA A 31 5.68 -13.22 6.63
N LEU A 32 4.91 -13.08 5.54
CA LEU A 32 4.80 -14.10 4.51
C LEU A 32 6.14 -14.48 3.86
N PRO A 33 6.91 -13.56 3.24
CA PRO A 33 8.20 -13.92 2.68
C PRO A 33 9.23 -14.36 3.74
N ALA A 34 9.16 -13.86 4.97
CA ALA A 34 10.01 -14.35 6.05
C ALA A 34 9.70 -15.81 6.40
N ARG A 35 8.42 -16.17 6.51
CA ARG A 35 7.99 -17.54 6.74
C ARG A 35 8.38 -18.47 5.59
N ARG A 36 8.20 -18.03 4.34
CA ARG A 36 8.61 -18.77 3.14
C ARG A 36 10.13 -18.98 3.04
N ALA A 37 10.91 -18.08 3.63
CA ALA A 37 12.36 -18.24 3.76
C ALA A 37 12.77 -19.20 4.89
N GLY A 38 11.82 -19.82 5.61
CA GLY A 38 12.06 -20.82 6.65
C GLY A 38 12.18 -20.26 8.06
N HIS A 39 12.00 -18.95 8.27
CA HIS A 39 12.06 -18.35 9.59
C HIS A 39 10.86 -18.70 10.46
N ASP A 40 11.08 -18.81 11.77
CA ASP A 40 10.01 -18.75 12.76
C ASP A 40 9.57 -17.27 12.93
N VAL A 41 8.27 -17.00 12.66
CA VAL A 41 7.76 -15.63 12.57
C VAL A 41 6.61 -15.41 13.55
N LEU A 42 6.79 -14.43 14.43
CA LEU A 42 5.76 -13.91 15.31
C LEU A 42 5.34 -12.51 14.87
N VAL A 43 4.04 -12.31 14.63
CA VAL A 43 3.43 -10.99 14.39
C VAL A 43 2.67 -10.55 15.64
N VAL A 44 2.99 -9.38 16.17
CA VAL A 44 2.27 -8.81 17.30
C VAL A 44 1.56 -7.50 16.91
N ASP A 45 0.28 -7.34 17.29
CA ASP A 45 -0.44 -6.06 17.18
C ASP A 45 -1.22 -5.82 18.47
N ARG A 46 -1.26 -4.57 18.87
CA ARG A 46 -2.02 -4.15 20.07
C ARG A 46 -3.54 -4.22 19.90
N ARG A 47 -4.03 -4.44 18.69
CA ARG A 47 -5.46 -4.52 18.35
C ARG A 47 -5.81 -5.93 17.95
N ALA A 48 -6.91 -6.42 18.54
CA ALA A 48 -7.49 -7.70 18.17
C ALA A 48 -8.27 -7.63 16.84
N GLY A 49 -8.43 -8.78 16.21
CA GLY A 49 -9.33 -8.97 15.07
C GLY A 49 -8.91 -8.23 13.80
N VAL A 50 -9.91 -7.80 13.04
CA VAL A 50 -9.73 -7.10 11.76
C VAL A 50 -9.56 -5.60 12.03
N ILE A 51 -8.41 -5.08 11.61
CA ILE A 51 -8.03 -3.69 11.87
C ILE A 51 -8.60 -2.77 10.80
N ASP A 52 -9.57 -1.93 11.18
CA ASP A 52 -10.07 -0.84 10.36
C ASP A 52 -9.30 0.47 10.64
N LYS A 53 -8.71 1.07 9.61
CA LYS A 53 -7.94 2.32 9.68
C LYS A 53 -8.22 3.15 8.43
N ALA A 54 -8.16 4.47 8.54
CA ALA A 54 -8.31 5.35 7.38
C ALA A 54 -7.34 4.96 6.25
N CYS A 55 -7.90 4.80 5.05
CA CYS A 55 -7.20 4.36 3.84
C CYS A 55 -8.00 4.84 2.62
N GLY A 56 -7.35 5.17 1.53
CA GLY A 56 -8.00 5.46 0.25
C GLY A 56 -8.56 4.23 -0.47
N GLU A 57 -8.21 3.02 -0.01
CA GLU A 57 -8.76 1.72 -0.42
C GLU A 57 -8.61 1.36 -1.91
N GLY A 58 -7.93 2.18 -2.71
CA GLY A 58 -7.58 1.87 -4.08
C GLY A 58 -6.26 1.07 -4.15
N LEU A 59 -6.31 -0.17 -4.61
CA LEU A 59 -5.15 -0.92 -5.05
C LEU A 59 -4.95 -0.64 -6.54
N LEU A 60 -4.06 0.29 -6.86
CA LEU A 60 -3.65 0.55 -8.24
C LEU A 60 -2.99 -0.71 -8.84
N PRO A 61 -2.86 -0.86 -10.17
CA PRO A 61 -2.41 -2.12 -10.79
C PRO A 61 -1.16 -2.72 -10.17
N GLY A 62 -0.12 -1.92 -9.89
CA GLY A 62 1.10 -2.39 -9.26
C GLY A 62 0.91 -2.84 -7.79
N ALA A 63 0.00 -2.20 -7.05
CA ALA A 63 -0.34 -2.61 -5.68
C ALA A 63 -1.14 -3.92 -5.67
N LEU A 64 -2.11 -4.05 -6.59
CA LEU A 64 -2.90 -5.27 -6.76
C LEU A 64 -2.00 -6.44 -7.15
N ALA A 65 -1.14 -6.26 -8.15
CA ALA A 65 -0.18 -7.28 -8.58
C ALA A 65 0.72 -7.76 -7.42
N ALA A 66 1.22 -6.84 -6.59
CA ALA A 66 2.03 -7.18 -5.42
C ALA A 66 1.26 -7.96 -4.35
N VAL A 67 -0.02 -7.66 -4.13
CA VAL A 67 -0.90 -8.40 -3.21
C VAL A 67 -1.18 -9.80 -3.76
N LEU A 68 -1.50 -9.92 -5.04
CA LEU A 68 -1.73 -11.21 -5.71
C LEU A 68 -0.48 -12.09 -5.71
N ALA A 69 0.72 -11.52 -5.87
CA ALA A 69 1.99 -12.25 -5.79
C ALA A 69 2.26 -12.86 -4.40
N LEU A 70 1.66 -12.29 -3.35
CA LEU A 70 1.68 -12.90 -2.02
C LEU A 70 0.70 -14.09 -1.88
N GLY A 71 -0.09 -14.40 -2.91
CA GLY A 71 -1.16 -15.40 -2.88
C GLY A 71 -2.40 -14.91 -2.14
N VAL A 72 -2.64 -13.60 -2.14
CA VAL A 72 -3.75 -12.95 -1.47
C VAL A 72 -4.64 -12.28 -2.51
N ASP A 73 -5.90 -12.70 -2.61
CA ASP A 73 -6.87 -12.14 -3.55
C ASP A 73 -8.10 -11.57 -2.81
N PRO A 74 -8.00 -10.33 -2.30
CA PRO A 74 -9.07 -9.73 -1.53
C PRO A 74 -10.26 -9.34 -2.43
N PRO A 75 -11.52 -9.58 -2.00
CA PRO A 75 -12.69 -9.13 -2.75
C PRO A 75 -12.73 -7.59 -2.83
N GLY A 76 -13.26 -7.08 -3.96
CA GLY A 76 -13.37 -5.66 -4.19
C GLY A 76 -13.97 -5.31 -5.55
N HIS A 77 -14.02 -4.01 -5.86
CA HIS A 77 -14.56 -3.49 -7.11
C HIS A 77 -13.44 -3.24 -8.13
N PRO A 78 -13.58 -3.66 -9.40
CA PRO A 78 -12.57 -3.36 -10.43
C PRO A 78 -12.42 -1.85 -10.63
N LEU A 79 -11.18 -1.38 -10.81
CA LEU A 79 -10.88 0.01 -11.11
C LEU A 79 -10.21 0.12 -12.47
N ALA A 80 -10.79 0.92 -13.37
CA ALA A 80 -10.30 1.12 -14.74
C ALA A 80 -9.23 2.22 -14.86
N GLY A 81 -9.17 3.16 -13.90
CA GLY A 81 -8.27 4.31 -13.98
C GLY A 81 -8.44 5.30 -12.84
N ILE A 82 -7.96 6.52 -13.06
CA ILE A 82 -8.11 7.65 -12.14
C ILE A 82 -8.70 8.83 -12.90
N SER A 83 -9.67 9.53 -12.29
CA SER A 83 -10.22 10.80 -12.76
C SER A 83 -9.79 11.93 -11.83
N TYR A 84 -9.07 12.91 -12.33
CA TYR A 84 -8.74 14.13 -11.59
C TYR A 84 -9.76 15.21 -11.90
N ARG A 85 -10.34 15.78 -10.86
CA ARG A 85 -11.46 16.73 -10.96
C ARG A 85 -11.19 18.02 -10.17
N ASP A 86 -11.52 19.14 -10.72
CA ASP A 86 -11.71 20.42 -9.99
C ASP A 86 -13.16 20.93 -10.20
N ALA A 87 -13.48 22.11 -9.72
CA ALA A 87 -14.85 22.65 -9.80
C ALA A 87 -15.40 22.77 -11.24
N THR A 88 -14.55 22.76 -12.27
CA THR A 88 -14.92 23.06 -13.66
C THR A 88 -14.37 22.10 -14.69
N ARG A 89 -13.39 21.28 -14.33
CA ARG A 89 -12.65 20.43 -15.27
C ARG A 89 -12.42 19.05 -14.70
N HIS A 90 -12.30 18.06 -15.59
CA HIS A 90 -11.82 16.72 -15.25
C HIS A 90 -10.85 16.20 -16.31
N ALA A 91 -10.05 15.23 -15.90
CA ALA A 91 -9.15 14.51 -16.79
C ALA A 91 -9.07 13.04 -16.34
N ASP A 92 -9.46 12.15 -17.24
CA ASP A 92 -9.49 10.72 -16.99
C ASP A 92 -8.22 10.05 -17.53
N HIS A 93 -7.65 9.18 -16.73
CA HIS A 93 -6.45 8.42 -17.04
C HIS A 93 -6.69 6.93 -16.85
N PRO A 94 -7.03 6.19 -17.92
CA PRO A 94 -7.11 4.74 -17.87
C PRO A 94 -5.77 4.12 -17.45
N PHE A 95 -5.82 3.03 -16.70
CA PHE A 95 -4.60 2.30 -16.35
C PHE A 95 -4.06 1.54 -17.56
N ALA A 96 -2.81 1.78 -17.92
CA ALA A 96 -2.14 1.08 -19.03
C ALA A 96 -1.72 -0.36 -18.66
N ALA A 97 -1.51 -0.66 -17.37
CA ALA A 97 -0.99 -1.93 -16.89
C ALA A 97 -2.08 -2.92 -16.41
N GLY A 98 -3.31 -2.77 -16.91
CA GLY A 98 -4.47 -3.56 -16.49
C GLY A 98 -5.24 -2.91 -15.33
N PRO A 99 -6.32 -3.55 -14.87
CA PRO A 99 -7.19 -2.98 -13.85
C PRO A 99 -6.52 -2.93 -12.47
N GLY A 100 -6.89 -1.92 -11.70
CA GLY A 100 -6.74 -1.90 -10.26
C GLY A 100 -7.94 -2.54 -9.56
N ARG A 101 -8.01 -2.41 -8.25
CA ARG A 101 -9.16 -2.86 -7.46
C ARG A 101 -9.40 -1.93 -6.26
N GLY A 102 -10.63 -1.48 -6.08
CA GLY A 102 -11.06 -0.84 -4.85
C GLY A 102 -11.37 -1.93 -3.81
N VAL A 103 -10.64 -1.90 -2.71
CA VAL A 103 -10.72 -2.96 -1.70
C VAL A 103 -10.90 -2.34 -0.32
N ARG A 104 -11.98 -2.66 0.36
CA ARG A 104 -12.15 -2.22 1.74
C ARG A 104 -10.95 -2.62 2.58
N ARG A 105 -10.45 -1.70 3.38
CA ARG A 105 -9.31 -1.91 4.25
C ARG A 105 -9.45 -3.17 5.11
N THR A 106 -10.64 -3.45 5.58
CA THR A 106 -10.97 -4.62 6.37
C THR A 106 -10.86 -5.92 5.57
N ALA A 107 -11.29 -5.92 4.31
CA ALA A 107 -11.19 -7.08 3.42
C ALA A 107 -9.72 -7.42 3.10
N LEU A 108 -8.91 -6.42 2.74
CA LEU A 108 -7.47 -6.61 2.52
C LEU A 108 -6.78 -7.15 3.78
N HIS A 109 -7.13 -6.60 4.96
CA HIS A 109 -6.55 -7.03 6.22
C HIS A 109 -6.94 -8.46 6.58
N ALA A 110 -8.22 -8.85 6.38
CA ALA A 110 -8.71 -10.21 6.63
C ALA A 110 -8.00 -11.22 5.71
N ALA A 111 -7.94 -10.95 4.40
CA ALA A 111 -7.30 -11.84 3.43
C ALA A 111 -5.80 -12.03 3.70
N LEU A 112 -5.07 -10.96 4.05
CA LEU A 112 -3.67 -11.06 4.47
C LEU A 112 -3.49 -11.84 5.79
N ARG A 113 -4.45 -11.72 6.73
CA ARG A 113 -4.42 -12.47 7.98
C ARG A 113 -4.64 -13.96 7.74
N GLU A 114 -5.63 -14.29 6.97
CA GLU A 114 -5.96 -15.66 6.60
C GLU A 114 -4.76 -16.34 5.90
N ARG A 115 -4.16 -15.68 4.92
CA ARG A 115 -2.98 -16.19 4.23
C ARG A 115 -1.80 -16.39 5.17
N ALA A 116 -1.52 -15.44 6.05
CA ALA A 116 -0.42 -15.55 7.01
C ALA A 116 -0.61 -16.75 7.97
N LEU A 117 -1.83 -16.93 8.50
CA LEU A 117 -2.16 -18.08 9.35
C LEU A 117 -2.06 -19.41 8.59
N ALA A 118 -2.53 -19.46 7.34
CA ALA A 118 -2.46 -20.66 6.50
C ALA A 118 -1.00 -21.08 6.20
N GLU A 119 -0.06 -20.11 6.19
CA GLU A 119 1.39 -20.41 6.04
C GLU A 119 2.11 -20.63 7.38
N GLY A 120 1.37 -20.72 8.50
CA GLY A 120 1.93 -21.01 9.82
C GLY A 120 2.63 -19.84 10.49
N VAL A 121 2.25 -18.59 10.13
CA VAL A 121 2.69 -17.39 10.86
C VAL A 121 1.90 -17.29 12.17
N THR A 122 2.59 -17.18 13.29
CA THR A 122 1.96 -16.92 14.59
C THR A 122 1.56 -15.46 14.70
N ILE A 123 0.31 -15.17 15.07
CA ILE A 123 -0.23 -13.82 15.22
C ILE A 123 -0.82 -13.67 16.60
N GLU A 124 -0.29 -12.75 17.39
CA GLU A 124 -0.68 -12.49 18.77
C GLU A 124 -1.11 -11.05 19.03
N HIS A 125 -1.92 -10.90 20.09
CA HIS A 125 -2.39 -9.60 20.54
C HIS A 125 -1.56 -9.16 21.74
N ALA A 126 -0.57 -8.29 21.48
CA ALA A 126 0.31 -7.75 22.51
C ALA A 126 0.71 -6.31 22.18
N THR A 127 1.04 -5.56 23.22
CA THR A 127 1.54 -4.18 23.13
C THR A 127 3.03 -4.16 23.38
N LEU A 128 3.80 -3.69 22.39
CA LEU A 128 5.23 -3.43 22.57
C LEU A 128 5.47 -2.38 23.68
N ARG A 129 6.22 -2.75 24.71
CA ARG A 129 6.60 -1.89 25.85
C ARG A 129 8.04 -1.40 25.74
N ALA A 130 8.99 -2.32 25.48
CA ALA A 130 10.40 -2.00 25.40
C ALA A 130 11.12 -2.88 24.37
N LEU A 131 12.27 -2.38 23.90
CA LEU A 131 13.23 -3.10 23.06
C LEU A 131 14.63 -2.93 23.66
N ARG A 132 15.36 -4.02 23.82
CA ARG A 132 16.77 -4.02 24.20
C ARG A 132 17.55 -4.87 23.22
N GLN A 133 18.67 -4.38 22.74
CA GLN A 133 19.49 -5.10 21.75
C GLN A 133 20.86 -5.41 22.32
N ASP A 134 21.38 -6.55 21.95
CA ASP A 134 22.78 -6.94 22.16
C ASP A 134 23.43 -7.43 20.85
N ALA A 135 24.57 -8.10 20.91
CA ALA A 135 25.24 -8.62 19.73
C ALA A 135 24.49 -9.77 19.02
N ARG A 136 23.57 -10.44 19.71
CA ARG A 136 22.88 -11.65 19.23
C ARG A 136 21.45 -11.40 18.76
N GLY A 137 20.79 -10.31 19.20
CA GLY A 137 19.40 -10.06 18.81
C GLY A 137 18.73 -8.97 19.66
N VAL A 138 17.42 -9.11 19.83
CA VAL A 138 16.57 -8.11 20.48
C VAL A 138 15.68 -8.79 21.53
N ASP A 139 15.74 -8.34 22.75
CA ASP A 139 14.73 -8.65 23.78
C ASP A 139 13.57 -7.69 23.62
N VAL A 140 12.40 -8.23 23.35
CA VAL A 140 11.17 -7.49 23.09
C VAL A 140 10.23 -7.72 24.28
N VAL A 141 9.94 -6.66 25.02
CA VAL A 141 9.00 -6.71 26.13
C VAL A 141 7.60 -6.44 25.61
N LEU A 142 6.73 -7.43 25.74
CA LEU A 142 5.34 -7.40 25.32
C LEU A 142 4.43 -7.38 26.57
N GLY A 143 3.55 -6.40 26.62
CA GLY A 143 2.50 -6.35 27.65
C GLY A 143 1.15 -6.72 27.06
N ALA A 144 0.17 -6.97 27.91
CA ALA A 144 -1.20 -7.26 27.49
C ALA A 144 -1.71 -6.24 26.47
N ALA A 145 -2.46 -6.70 25.48
CA ALA A 145 -3.13 -5.84 24.52
C ALA A 145 -4.15 -4.95 25.25
N ARG A 146 -4.27 -3.70 24.83
CA ARG A 146 -5.26 -2.80 25.37
C ARG A 146 -6.67 -3.31 24.97
N ALA A 147 -7.54 -3.48 25.96
CA ALA A 147 -8.94 -3.78 25.72
C ALA A 147 -9.56 -2.76 24.71
N PRO A 148 -10.50 -3.17 23.87
CA PRO A 148 -11.30 -2.26 23.06
C PRO A 148 -11.92 -1.15 23.92
N ALA A 149 -12.09 0.05 23.35
CA ALA A 149 -12.72 1.14 24.07
C ALA A 149 -14.15 0.76 24.47
N GLY A 150 -14.40 0.69 25.78
CA GLY A 150 -15.70 0.28 26.36
C GLY A 150 -15.70 -1.07 27.05
N GLU A 151 -14.62 -1.87 26.94
CA GLU A 151 -14.43 -3.07 27.73
C GLU A 151 -13.48 -2.78 28.90
N ALA A 152 -13.86 -3.22 30.10
CA ALA A 152 -12.96 -3.17 31.24
C ALA A 152 -11.70 -4.01 30.95
N PRO A 153 -10.51 -3.59 31.34
CA PRO A 153 -9.35 -4.48 31.29
C PRO A 153 -9.70 -5.74 32.10
N GLY A 154 -9.49 -6.92 31.48
CA GLY A 154 -9.67 -8.17 32.19
C GLY A 154 -8.86 -8.17 33.50
N PRO A 155 -9.29 -8.96 34.51
CA PRO A 155 -8.66 -8.98 35.84
C PRO A 155 -7.19 -9.40 35.80
N ASP A 156 -6.72 -9.98 34.73
CA ASP A 156 -5.34 -10.35 34.52
C ASP A 156 -4.61 -9.22 33.77
N GLY A 157 -4.10 -8.26 34.51
CA GLY A 157 -2.96 -7.46 34.10
C GLY A 157 -1.76 -8.41 33.93
N GLY A 158 -1.79 -9.20 32.83
CA GLY A 158 -0.79 -10.22 32.52
C GLY A 158 0.62 -9.63 32.67
N ALA A 159 1.50 -10.38 33.32
CA ALA A 159 2.89 -10.02 33.43
C ALA A 159 3.45 -9.76 32.03
N ASP A 160 4.33 -8.76 31.92
CA ASP A 160 5.06 -8.53 30.67
C ASP A 160 5.84 -9.80 30.28
N GLU A 161 5.70 -10.26 29.05
CA GLU A 161 6.43 -11.36 28.44
C GLU A 161 7.69 -10.82 27.76
N VAL A 162 8.80 -11.55 27.83
CA VAL A 162 10.02 -11.22 27.10
C VAL A 162 10.22 -12.22 25.96
N VAL A 163 10.09 -11.73 24.74
CA VAL A 163 10.36 -12.51 23.51
C VAL A 163 11.74 -12.13 22.99
N ARG A 164 12.61 -13.12 22.83
CA ARG A 164 13.89 -12.97 22.15
C ARG A 164 13.70 -13.13 20.66
N ALA A 165 14.11 -12.14 19.87
CA ALA A 165 14.06 -12.18 18.40
C ALA A 165 15.44 -11.97 17.79
N ALA A 166 15.81 -12.81 16.80
CA ALA A 166 17.04 -12.55 16.06
C ALA A 166 16.94 -11.24 15.27
N ARG A 167 15.75 -10.95 14.72
CA ARG A 167 15.45 -9.71 13.96
C ARG A 167 14.07 -9.17 14.31
N VAL A 168 13.93 -7.84 14.31
CA VAL A 168 12.65 -7.15 14.53
C VAL A 168 12.30 -6.29 13.32
N LEU A 169 11.10 -6.48 12.78
CA LEU A 169 10.52 -5.64 11.74
C LEU A 169 9.47 -4.71 12.35
N GLY A 170 9.77 -3.41 12.43
CA GLY A 170 8.85 -2.38 12.89
C GLY A 170 7.88 -1.98 11.80
N CYS A 171 6.67 -2.55 11.80
CA CYS A 171 5.58 -2.34 10.85
C CYS A 171 4.38 -1.63 11.50
N ASP A 172 4.58 -0.93 12.60
CA ASP A 172 3.55 -0.38 13.49
C ASP A 172 2.98 0.99 13.04
N GLY A 173 3.32 1.41 11.81
CA GLY A 173 2.65 2.49 11.10
C GLY A 173 3.12 3.89 11.49
N LEU A 174 2.28 4.91 11.22
CA LEU A 174 2.63 6.34 11.33
C LEU A 174 3.22 6.73 12.69
N HIS A 175 2.62 6.23 13.76
CA HIS A 175 3.02 6.55 15.15
C HIS A 175 3.89 5.43 15.75
N SER A 176 4.89 4.99 15.01
CA SER A 176 5.71 3.85 15.35
C SER A 176 6.37 3.97 16.74
N THR A 177 6.04 3.01 17.58
CA THR A 177 6.70 2.81 18.88
C THR A 177 8.10 2.25 18.67
N VAL A 178 8.28 1.33 17.71
CA VAL A 178 9.60 0.79 17.34
C VAL A 178 10.54 1.91 16.95
N ARG A 179 10.12 2.82 16.05
CA ARG A 179 10.94 3.97 15.63
C ARG A 179 11.38 4.84 16.80
N ARG A 180 10.48 5.11 17.74
CA ARG A 180 10.75 5.91 18.93
C ARG A 180 11.71 5.20 19.88
N LEU A 181 11.47 3.93 20.21
CA LEU A 181 12.29 3.15 21.13
C LEU A 181 13.71 2.91 20.62
N THR A 182 13.90 2.88 19.31
CA THR A 182 15.22 2.72 18.68
C THR A 182 15.94 4.05 18.42
N GLY A 183 15.38 5.19 18.84
CA GLY A 183 15.98 6.51 18.62
C GLY A 183 16.01 6.97 17.15
N LEU A 184 15.26 6.29 16.28
CA LEU A 184 15.21 6.60 14.86
C LEU A 184 14.22 7.70 14.50
N ASP A 185 13.45 8.19 15.43
CA ASP A 185 12.47 9.24 15.20
C ASP A 185 13.15 10.55 14.81
N ALA A 186 12.55 11.25 13.87
CA ALA A 186 13.02 12.56 13.42
C ALA A 186 11.87 13.58 13.44
N PRO A 187 12.14 14.83 13.82
CA PRO A 187 11.11 15.85 13.88
C PRO A 187 10.37 15.96 12.53
N PRO A 188 9.03 16.02 12.54
CA PRO A 188 8.27 16.35 11.35
C PRO A 188 8.57 17.80 10.92
N HIS A 189 8.46 18.08 9.62
CA HIS A 189 8.56 19.45 9.13
C HIS A 189 7.40 19.80 8.21
N GLY A 190 7.04 21.08 8.14
CA GLY A 190 5.91 21.58 7.38
C GLY A 190 4.57 21.38 8.08
N ARG A 191 3.51 21.89 7.45
CA ARG A 191 2.15 21.84 8.00
C ARG A 191 1.64 20.40 8.06
N ALA A 192 1.01 20.04 9.18
CA ALA A 192 0.41 18.72 9.37
C ALA A 192 -0.85 18.57 8.53
N ARG A 193 -0.99 17.40 7.88
CA ARG A 193 -2.18 17.00 7.16
C ARG A 193 -2.80 15.77 7.82
N PHE A 194 -4.10 15.67 7.69
CA PHE A 194 -4.91 14.59 8.26
C PHE A 194 -5.79 14.01 7.16
N GLY A 195 -6.12 12.75 7.30
CA GLY A 195 -7.06 12.06 6.42
C GLY A 195 -8.24 11.54 7.22
N LEU A 196 -9.44 11.69 6.69
CA LEU A 196 -10.66 11.07 7.19
C LEU A 196 -11.22 10.16 6.10
N ARG A 197 -11.79 9.02 6.48
CA ARG A 197 -12.45 8.12 5.55
C ARG A 197 -13.82 7.73 6.06
N THR A 198 -14.81 7.83 5.19
CA THR A 198 -16.19 7.39 5.39
C THR A 198 -16.59 6.44 4.26
N HIS A 199 -17.44 5.46 4.56
CA HIS A 199 -18.10 4.66 3.53
C HIS A 199 -19.57 5.06 3.43
N TYR A 200 -20.07 5.06 2.19
CA TYR A 200 -21.47 5.31 1.89
C TYR A 200 -22.07 4.11 1.15
N ARG A 201 -23.29 3.72 1.53
CA ARG A 201 -24.05 2.74 0.78
C ARG A 201 -24.65 3.44 -0.43
N LEU A 202 -23.93 3.40 -1.52
CA LEU A 202 -24.24 4.03 -2.77
C LEU A 202 -23.57 3.26 -3.91
N ALA A 203 -24.34 2.92 -4.94
CA ALA A 203 -23.77 2.30 -6.13
C ALA A 203 -22.72 3.23 -6.77
N PRO A 204 -21.53 2.73 -7.12
CA PRO A 204 -20.57 3.53 -7.84
C PRO A 204 -21.12 4.07 -9.14
N TRP A 205 -20.84 5.32 -9.43
CA TRP A 205 -21.23 5.98 -10.68
C TRP A 205 -20.13 5.98 -11.73
N SER A 206 -18.98 5.41 -11.39
CA SER A 206 -17.80 5.29 -12.25
C SER A 206 -16.91 4.16 -11.72
N ASP A 207 -16.17 3.49 -12.62
CA ASP A 207 -15.11 2.53 -12.27
C ASP A 207 -13.74 3.20 -12.09
N LEU A 208 -13.70 4.54 -12.01
CA LEU A 208 -12.47 5.29 -11.77
C LEU A 208 -12.35 5.66 -10.29
N VAL A 209 -11.13 5.72 -9.80
CA VAL A 209 -10.86 6.48 -8.58
C VAL A 209 -10.97 7.95 -8.90
N GLU A 210 -11.90 8.68 -8.29
CA GLU A 210 -12.00 10.12 -8.49
C GLU A 210 -11.18 10.87 -7.44
N VAL A 211 -10.38 11.82 -7.90
CA VAL A 211 -9.59 12.73 -7.07
C VAL A 211 -10.12 14.14 -7.26
N HIS A 212 -10.87 14.63 -6.31
CA HIS A 212 -11.47 15.97 -6.32
C HIS A 212 -10.53 16.96 -5.61
N TRP A 213 -10.23 18.05 -6.28
CA TRP A 213 -9.37 19.12 -5.78
C TRP A 213 -10.19 20.33 -5.32
N ALA A 214 -9.96 20.76 -4.08
CA ALA A 214 -10.46 22.01 -3.53
C ALA A 214 -9.28 22.91 -3.07
N PRO A 215 -9.48 24.18 -2.75
CA PRO A 215 -8.40 25.09 -2.36
C PRO A 215 -7.51 24.61 -1.22
N HIS A 216 -8.07 23.90 -0.25
CA HIS A 216 -7.38 23.50 1.00
C HIS A 216 -7.50 22.01 1.33
N ALA A 217 -8.16 21.22 0.47
CA ALA A 217 -8.43 19.81 0.68
C ALA A 217 -8.45 19.03 -0.65
N GLU A 218 -8.27 17.74 -0.57
CA GLU A 218 -8.56 16.80 -1.65
C GLU A 218 -9.50 15.71 -1.12
N ALA A 219 -10.44 15.26 -1.96
CA ALA A 219 -11.27 14.09 -1.69
C ALA A 219 -11.02 13.00 -2.72
N TYR A 220 -10.99 11.77 -2.25
CA TYR A 220 -10.82 10.57 -3.04
C TYR A 220 -12.07 9.73 -2.94
N VAL A 221 -12.70 9.46 -4.06
CA VAL A 221 -13.84 8.54 -4.15
C VAL A 221 -13.34 7.25 -4.75
N THR A 222 -13.53 6.15 -4.03
CA THR A 222 -13.08 4.82 -4.47
C THR A 222 -14.26 3.86 -4.44
N PRO A 223 -14.71 3.31 -5.58
CA PRO A 223 -15.60 2.16 -5.62
C PRO A 223 -14.97 0.97 -4.89
N VAL A 224 -15.62 0.40 -3.90
CA VAL A 224 -15.07 -0.72 -3.09
C VAL A 224 -15.95 -1.96 -3.07
N ALA A 225 -17.21 -1.82 -3.51
CA ALA A 225 -18.17 -2.90 -3.71
C ALA A 225 -19.25 -2.43 -4.72
N PRO A 226 -20.11 -3.32 -5.24
CA PRO A 226 -21.18 -2.94 -6.17
C PRO A 226 -22.16 -1.89 -5.65
N ASP A 227 -22.28 -1.78 -4.33
CA ASP A 227 -23.20 -0.88 -3.63
C ASP A 227 -22.51 0.02 -2.60
N VAL A 228 -21.16 0.12 -2.64
CA VAL A 228 -20.40 0.90 -1.65
C VAL A 228 -19.31 1.73 -2.30
N VAL A 229 -19.29 3.01 -1.96
CA VAL A 229 -18.17 3.91 -2.23
C VAL A 229 -17.48 4.32 -0.93
N GLY A 230 -16.15 4.32 -0.97
CA GLY A 230 -15.31 4.92 0.07
C GLY A 230 -14.97 6.36 -0.32
N VAL A 231 -15.12 7.30 0.62
CA VAL A 231 -14.69 8.68 0.44
C VAL A 231 -13.64 9.02 1.48
N ALA A 232 -12.45 9.41 1.03
CA ALA A 232 -11.36 9.85 1.89
C ALA A 232 -11.06 11.32 1.64
N VAL A 233 -11.09 12.14 2.69
CA VAL A 233 -10.76 13.57 2.62
C VAL A 233 -9.39 13.80 3.24
N LEU A 234 -8.50 14.50 2.53
CA LEU A 234 -7.19 14.92 3.01
C LEU A 234 -7.17 16.45 3.15
N ALA A 235 -6.93 16.94 4.37
CA ALA A 235 -6.91 18.37 4.64
C ALA A 235 -5.83 18.76 5.66
N HIS A 236 -5.48 20.04 5.69
CA HIS A 236 -4.83 20.66 6.84
C HIS A 236 -5.85 20.87 7.96
N ARG A 237 -5.40 20.87 9.22
CA ARG A 237 -6.29 21.02 10.38
C ARG A 237 -7.16 22.27 10.32
N ASP A 238 -6.64 23.35 9.76
CA ASP A 238 -7.29 24.65 9.66
C ASP A 238 -8.29 24.71 8.47
N GLY A 239 -8.31 23.73 7.60
CA GLY A 239 -9.16 23.66 6.40
C GLY A 239 -10.39 22.76 6.54
N ALA A 240 -10.50 22.04 7.65
CA ALA A 240 -11.63 21.16 7.91
C ALA A 240 -12.57 21.81 8.92
N ARG A 241 -13.80 22.13 8.52
CA ARG A 241 -14.87 22.60 9.41
C ARG A 241 -15.66 21.40 9.93
N GLY A 242 -16.17 21.50 11.16
CA GLY A 242 -16.97 20.44 11.80
C GLY A 242 -16.16 19.54 12.72
N THR A 243 -16.80 18.54 13.30
CA THR A 243 -16.15 17.56 14.18
C THR A 243 -15.63 16.37 13.36
N PRO A 244 -14.47 15.76 13.70
CA PRO A 244 -13.96 14.61 12.99
C PRO A 244 -14.86 13.36 12.97
N GLN A 245 -15.91 13.36 13.79
CA GLN A 245 -16.93 12.30 13.85
C GLN A 245 -18.06 12.48 12.85
N ASP A 246 -18.23 13.69 12.29
CA ASP A 246 -19.18 13.94 11.24
C ASP A 246 -18.77 13.22 9.95
N ALA A 247 -19.68 12.43 9.40
CA ALA A 247 -19.46 11.65 8.19
C ALA A 247 -19.23 12.51 6.95
N HIS A 248 -19.75 13.73 6.95
CA HIS A 248 -19.62 14.71 5.88
C HIS A 248 -18.52 15.75 6.13
N HIS A 249 -17.72 15.54 7.20
CA HIS A 249 -16.66 16.47 7.58
C HIS A 249 -15.71 16.78 6.43
N GLY A 250 -15.63 18.04 6.06
CA GLY A 250 -14.77 18.55 4.99
C GLY A 250 -15.27 18.29 3.56
N LEU A 251 -16.47 17.73 3.37
CA LEU A 251 -17.06 17.54 2.04
C LEU A 251 -17.67 18.80 1.46
N ASP A 252 -18.05 19.80 2.27
CA ASP A 252 -18.63 21.07 1.82
C ASP A 252 -17.78 21.79 0.76
N ALA A 253 -16.48 21.52 0.74
CA ALA A 253 -15.57 22.09 -0.24
C ALA A 253 -15.69 21.48 -1.65
N PHE A 254 -16.47 20.40 -1.82
CA PHE A 254 -16.51 19.58 -3.04
C PHE A 254 -17.91 19.52 -3.69
N GLY A 255 -18.74 20.55 -3.54
CA GLY A 255 -20.03 20.76 -4.21
C GLY A 255 -20.75 19.49 -4.69
N GLU A 256 -20.60 19.15 -5.97
CA GLU A 256 -21.26 17.98 -6.57
C GLU A 256 -21.02 16.66 -5.81
N LEU A 257 -19.81 16.44 -5.28
CA LEU A 257 -19.52 15.24 -4.49
C LEU A 257 -20.30 15.26 -3.17
N ALA A 258 -20.34 16.39 -2.50
CA ALA A 258 -21.11 16.54 -1.26
C ALA A 258 -22.60 16.26 -1.50
N ASP A 259 -23.17 16.78 -2.59
CA ASP A 259 -24.56 16.56 -2.96
C ASP A 259 -24.85 15.08 -3.26
N ARG A 260 -23.96 14.39 -3.98
CA ARG A 260 -24.11 12.96 -4.30
C ARG A 260 -24.15 12.05 -3.08
N VAL A 261 -23.43 12.38 -2.02
CA VAL A 261 -23.35 11.52 -0.84
C VAL A 261 -24.20 11.99 0.33
N ARG A 262 -24.86 13.15 0.22
CA ARG A 262 -25.62 13.81 1.29
C ARG A 262 -26.65 12.89 1.94
N ASP A 263 -27.46 12.22 1.13
CA ASP A 263 -28.55 11.38 1.58
C ASP A 263 -28.20 9.88 1.61
N ALA A 264 -26.95 9.54 1.26
CA ALA A 264 -26.50 8.15 1.23
C ALA A 264 -26.25 7.62 2.65
N PRO A 265 -26.77 6.43 3.01
CA PRO A 265 -26.55 5.85 4.33
C PRO A 265 -25.07 5.63 4.60
N VAL A 266 -24.59 6.12 5.74
CA VAL A 266 -23.20 5.95 6.20
C VAL A 266 -22.99 4.54 6.73
N LEU A 267 -21.93 3.88 6.27
CA LEU A 267 -21.57 2.54 6.70
C LEU A 267 -20.39 2.57 7.68
N GLY A 268 -20.68 2.18 8.91
CA GLY A 268 -19.67 2.09 9.98
C GLY A 268 -19.28 3.45 10.55
N ARG A 269 -18.07 3.53 11.10
CA ARG A 269 -17.56 4.76 11.74
C ARG A 269 -16.59 5.50 10.84
N VAL A 270 -16.57 6.82 10.92
CA VAL A 270 -15.51 7.65 10.34
C VAL A 270 -14.15 7.24 10.92
N ARG A 271 -13.15 7.08 10.06
CA ARG A 271 -11.79 6.74 10.47
C ARG A 271 -10.83 7.87 10.13
N GLY A 272 -10.04 8.26 11.12
CA GLY A 272 -9.03 9.29 10.97
C GLY A 272 -7.61 8.73 10.94
N ALA A 273 -6.72 9.43 10.25
CA ALA A 273 -5.28 9.21 10.26
C ALA A 273 -4.52 10.54 10.23
N GLY A 274 -3.45 10.65 10.98
CA GLY A 274 -2.58 11.81 10.97
C GLY A 274 -1.95 12.11 12.33
N PRO A 275 -1.00 13.05 12.36
CA PRO A 275 -0.44 13.77 11.20
C PRO A 275 0.26 12.81 10.23
N LEU A 276 -0.02 12.98 8.93
CA LEU A 276 0.43 12.01 7.91
C LEU A 276 1.94 12.00 7.73
N ARG A 277 2.58 13.16 7.71
CA ARG A 277 4.02 13.24 7.46
C ARG A 277 4.82 12.76 8.65
N GLN A 278 5.55 11.66 8.44
CA GLN A 278 6.43 11.06 9.44
C GLN A 278 7.84 10.92 8.85
N ARG A 279 8.85 11.00 9.72
CA ARG A 279 10.25 10.89 9.31
C ARG A 279 11.00 9.95 10.22
N ALA A 280 11.89 9.17 9.63
CA ALA A 280 12.90 8.41 10.33
C ALA A 280 14.29 8.90 9.90
N ARG A 281 15.24 8.97 10.86
CA ARG A 281 16.64 9.33 10.58
C ARG A 281 17.30 8.27 9.70
N ARG A 282 17.06 7.00 10.03
CA ARG A 282 17.47 5.79 9.30
C ARG A 282 16.31 4.78 9.36
N ARG A 283 16.39 3.73 8.57
CA ARG A 283 15.43 2.60 8.58
C ARG A 283 15.95 1.43 9.37
N THR A 284 17.20 1.51 9.83
CA THR A 284 17.90 0.42 10.50
C THR A 284 18.52 0.90 11.81
N ALA A 285 18.45 0.05 12.85
CA ALA A 285 19.17 0.20 14.12
C ALA A 285 19.51 -1.19 14.64
N GLY A 286 20.78 -1.62 14.53
CA GLY A 286 21.20 -2.95 14.90
C GLY A 286 20.38 -4.04 14.19
N HIS A 287 19.67 -4.86 14.97
CA HIS A 287 18.82 -5.94 14.50
C HIS A 287 17.39 -5.49 14.11
N VAL A 288 17.07 -4.20 14.21
CA VAL A 288 15.74 -3.65 13.90
C VAL A 288 15.70 -3.05 12.49
N ARG A 289 14.60 -3.31 11.76
CA ARG A 289 14.27 -2.70 10.47
C ARG A 289 12.91 -2.01 10.56
N LEU A 290 12.82 -0.75 10.15
CA LEU A 290 11.53 -0.04 10.03
C LEU A 290 10.96 -0.25 8.63
N VAL A 291 9.69 -0.63 8.54
CA VAL A 291 9.01 -0.99 7.29
C VAL A 291 7.67 -0.27 7.18
N GLY A 292 7.25 0.08 5.99
CA GLY A 292 6.01 0.82 5.75
C GLY A 292 6.05 2.24 6.32
N ASP A 293 4.92 2.71 6.83
CA ASP A 293 4.80 4.07 7.38
C ASP A 293 5.74 4.30 8.58
N ALA A 294 6.13 3.25 9.30
CA ALA A 294 7.09 3.32 10.39
C ALA A 294 8.47 3.80 9.92
N SER A 295 8.85 3.47 8.69
CA SER A 295 10.12 3.87 8.07
C SER A 295 10.15 5.31 7.57
N GLY A 296 9.00 5.98 7.63
CA GLY A 296 8.76 7.34 7.14
C GLY A 296 7.62 7.38 6.11
N TYR A 297 6.83 8.44 6.16
CA TYR A 297 5.68 8.64 5.29
C TYR A 297 5.63 10.08 4.80
N VAL A 298 5.38 10.28 3.51
CA VAL A 298 5.32 11.62 2.92
C VAL A 298 3.90 12.18 2.95
N ASP A 299 2.97 11.50 2.30
CA ASP A 299 1.56 11.89 2.19
C ASP A 299 0.74 10.76 1.56
N ALA A 300 -0.60 10.79 1.72
CA ALA A 300 -1.52 9.82 1.12
C ALA A 300 -1.91 10.15 -0.34
N LEU A 301 -1.42 11.27 -0.87
CA LEU A 301 -1.85 11.91 -2.12
C LEU A 301 -1.84 11.00 -3.35
N THR A 302 -0.90 10.07 -3.45
CA THR A 302 -0.73 9.21 -4.63
C THR A 302 -1.41 7.85 -4.51
N GLY A 303 -1.99 7.50 -3.37
CA GLY A 303 -2.58 6.18 -3.12
C GLY A 303 -1.58 5.00 -3.12
N GLU A 304 -0.27 5.25 -3.22
CA GLU A 304 0.80 4.26 -3.40
C GLU A 304 1.31 3.61 -2.10
N GLY A 305 0.77 4.00 -0.94
CA GLY A 305 1.29 3.58 0.37
C GLY A 305 1.35 2.05 0.55
N VAL A 306 0.36 1.31 0.05
CA VAL A 306 0.35 -0.16 0.12
C VAL A 306 1.46 -0.73 -0.76
N ARG A 307 1.53 -0.35 -2.04
CA ARG A 307 2.56 -0.84 -2.98
C ARG A 307 3.97 -0.63 -2.44
N VAL A 308 4.24 0.59 -2.00
CA VAL A 308 5.56 0.96 -1.45
C VAL A 308 5.86 0.19 -0.17
N GLY A 309 4.87 0.01 0.70
CA GLY A 309 5.00 -0.77 1.93
C GLY A 309 5.31 -2.25 1.66
N LEU A 310 4.67 -2.86 0.65
CA LEU A 310 4.94 -4.25 0.24
C LEU A 310 6.36 -4.39 -0.33
N ALA A 311 6.79 -3.47 -1.18
CA ALA A 311 8.16 -3.48 -1.72
C ALA A 311 9.22 -3.30 -0.62
N GLN A 312 8.94 -2.49 0.40
CA GLN A 312 9.78 -2.36 1.58
C GLN A 312 9.81 -3.64 2.41
N ALA A 313 8.67 -4.31 2.59
CA ALA A 313 8.55 -5.57 3.32
C ALA A 313 9.41 -6.66 2.67
N GLU A 314 9.31 -6.84 1.36
CA GLU A 314 10.16 -7.75 0.60
C GLU A 314 11.65 -7.40 0.73
N ALA A 315 12.00 -6.12 0.59
CA ALA A 315 13.38 -5.65 0.74
C ALA A 315 13.92 -5.90 2.15
N ALA A 316 13.11 -5.69 3.19
CA ALA A 316 13.51 -5.90 4.58
C ALA A 316 13.82 -7.37 4.88
N VAL A 317 13.01 -8.28 4.36
CA VAL A 317 13.23 -9.72 4.51
C VAL A 317 14.46 -10.18 3.73
N ARG A 318 14.65 -9.72 2.48
CA ARG A 318 15.83 -10.03 1.67
C ARG A 318 17.14 -9.56 2.31
N HIS A 319 17.11 -8.52 3.13
CA HIS A 319 18.26 -7.88 3.76
C HIS A 319 18.18 -7.91 5.30
N LEU A 320 17.67 -9.02 5.88
CA LEU A 320 17.57 -9.16 7.33
C LEU A 320 18.95 -8.99 8.01
N ASP A 321 20.01 -9.52 7.40
CA ASP A 321 21.37 -9.50 7.92
C ASP A 321 22.25 -8.41 7.29
N ASP A 322 21.74 -7.66 6.31
CA ASP A 322 22.45 -6.55 5.66
C ASP A 322 21.72 -5.21 5.86
N PRO A 323 21.97 -4.49 6.97
CA PRO A 323 21.38 -3.18 7.22
C PRO A 323 21.63 -2.17 6.11
N ALA A 324 22.86 -2.16 5.57
CA ALA A 324 23.22 -1.22 4.51
C ALA A 324 22.51 -1.55 3.19
N GLY A 325 22.38 -2.85 2.87
CA GLY A 325 21.59 -3.33 1.75
C GLY A 325 20.13 -2.94 1.84
N TYR A 326 19.54 -3.07 3.03
CA TYR A 326 18.17 -2.62 3.25
C TYR A 326 18.00 -1.11 3.04
N GLU A 327 18.89 -0.26 3.57
CA GLU A 327 18.82 1.20 3.36
C GLU A 327 18.89 1.54 1.86
N ARG A 328 19.76 0.88 1.11
CA ARG A 328 19.84 1.05 -0.36
C ARG A 328 18.58 0.58 -1.08
N ALA A 329 18.06 -0.60 -0.71
CA ALA A 329 16.85 -1.17 -1.31
C ALA A 329 15.61 -0.33 -0.97
N TRP A 330 15.50 0.15 0.27
CA TRP A 330 14.44 1.06 0.69
C TRP A 330 14.48 2.37 -0.12
N SER A 331 15.66 2.95 -0.30
CA SER A 331 15.82 4.18 -1.06
C SER A 331 15.37 4.01 -2.52
N ARG A 332 15.70 2.87 -3.15
CA ARG A 332 15.23 2.55 -4.51
C ARG A 332 13.70 2.37 -4.56
N ALA A 333 13.15 1.56 -3.66
CA ALA A 333 11.71 1.26 -3.61
C ALA A 333 10.84 2.50 -3.36
N THR A 334 11.37 3.52 -2.68
CA THR A 334 10.60 4.72 -2.30
C THR A 334 10.90 5.95 -3.15
N ARG A 335 11.93 5.92 -4.00
CA ARG A 335 12.41 7.10 -4.75
C ARG A 335 11.30 7.77 -5.56
N ASP A 336 10.68 7.03 -6.45
CA ASP A 336 9.69 7.56 -7.38
C ASP A 336 8.44 8.06 -6.64
N TYR A 337 7.97 7.29 -5.67
CA TYR A 337 6.89 7.68 -4.77
C TYR A 337 7.22 9.02 -4.07
N ARG A 338 8.41 9.14 -3.49
CA ARG A 338 8.82 10.34 -2.74
C ARG A 338 8.94 11.56 -3.64
N VAL A 339 9.50 11.40 -4.82
CA VAL A 339 9.64 12.48 -5.82
C VAL A 339 8.26 12.92 -6.30
N LEU A 340 7.43 11.97 -6.75
CA LEU A 340 6.09 12.25 -7.25
C LEU A 340 5.20 12.91 -6.18
N THR A 341 5.14 12.30 -5.00
CA THR A 341 4.29 12.80 -3.91
C THR A 341 4.75 14.18 -3.41
N SER A 342 6.07 14.42 -3.33
CA SER A 342 6.59 15.73 -2.94
C SER A 342 6.32 16.78 -4.00
N GLY A 343 6.45 16.43 -5.29
CA GLY A 343 6.13 17.30 -6.42
C GLY A 343 4.65 17.67 -6.47
N LEU A 344 3.77 16.68 -6.38
CA LEU A 344 2.32 16.89 -6.33
C LEU A 344 1.90 17.74 -5.12
N ARG A 345 2.49 17.49 -3.95
CA ARG A 345 2.25 18.33 -2.77
C ARG A 345 2.63 19.80 -2.99
N ALA A 346 3.79 20.03 -3.58
CA ALA A 346 4.26 21.39 -3.89
C ALA A 346 3.37 22.07 -4.94
N TRP A 347 2.82 21.30 -5.87
CA TRP A 347 1.87 21.79 -6.88
C TRP A 347 0.50 22.06 -6.24
N ALA A 348 -0.05 21.11 -5.49
CA ALA A 348 -1.34 21.22 -4.81
C ALA A 348 -1.38 22.35 -3.76
N GLY A 349 -0.27 22.65 -3.11
CA GLY A 349 -0.15 23.72 -2.12
C GLY A 349 -0.10 25.14 -2.72
N SER A 350 -0.08 25.30 -4.06
CA SER A 350 0.02 26.62 -4.72
C SER A 350 -1.19 26.89 -5.62
N PRO A 351 -2.11 27.77 -5.24
CA PRO A 351 -3.25 28.17 -6.08
C PRO A 351 -2.83 28.62 -7.48
N ALA A 352 -1.75 29.41 -7.57
CA ALA A 352 -1.22 29.90 -8.85
C ALA A 352 -0.69 28.78 -9.77
N ARG A 353 -0.13 27.71 -9.20
CA ARG A 353 0.34 26.56 -9.97
C ARG A 353 -0.82 25.70 -10.45
N ARG A 354 -1.84 25.51 -9.63
CA ARG A 354 -3.07 24.78 -10.01
C ARG A 354 -3.81 25.48 -11.16
N ALA A 355 -3.95 26.80 -11.09
CA ALA A 355 -4.61 27.58 -12.13
C ALA A 355 -3.92 27.46 -13.52
N ARG A 356 -2.60 27.22 -13.55
CA ARG A 356 -1.83 27.07 -14.80
C ARG A 356 -1.89 25.66 -15.39
N GLY A 357 -2.45 24.67 -14.70
CA GLY A 357 -2.42 23.26 -15.08
C GLY A 357 -1.01 22.65 -15.01
N PRO A 358 -0.85 21.32 -15.17
CA PRO A 358 0.46 20.72 -15.36
C PRO A 358 1.03 21.25 -16.69
N GLY A 359 2.11 22.01 -16.61
CA GLY A 359 2.78 22.53 -17.80
C GLY A 359 3.08 21.37 -18.75
N ARG A 360 2.72 21.52 -20.03
CA ARG A 360 3.21 20.61 -21.07
C ARG A 360 4.71 20.43 -20.86
N PRO A 361 5.24 19.20 -20.88
CA PRO A 361 6.69 19.04 -20.87
C PRO A 361 7.25 19.91 -21.98
N ARG A 362 8.14 20.83 -21.63
CA ARG A 362 8.88 21.62 -22.62
C ARG A 362 9.57 20.61 -23.49
N GLY A 363 9.07 20.43 -24.72
CA GLY A 363 9.72 19.64 -25.73
C GLY A 363 11.18 20.06 -25.76
N ARG A 364 12.08 19.10 -25.73
CA ARG A 364 13.51 19.34 -25.95
C ARG A 364 13.62 20.23 -27.19
N ARG A 365 14.09 21.45 -27.04
CA ARG A 365 14.52 22.26 -28.18
C ARG A 365 15.61 21.45 -28.87
N GLY A 366 15.33 20.98 -30.09
CA GLY A 366 16.37 20.39 -30.91
C GLY A 366 16.11 19.04 -31.54
N GLU A 367 14.84 18.63 -31.81
CA GLU A 367 14.65 17.65 -32.88
C GLU A 367 14.54 18.40 -34.21
N PRO A 368 15.48 18.18 -35.18
CA PRO A 368 15.34 18.71 -36.50
C PRO A 368 14.08 18.13 -37.15
N PRO A 369 13.38 18.91 -38.04
CA PRO A 369 12.16 18.44 -38.68
C PRO A 369 12.48 17.15 -39.42
N ALA A 370 11.65 16.12 -39.19
CA ALA A 370 11.72 14.84 -39.86
C ALA A 370 11.84 15.10 -41.38
N ARG A 371 12.96 14.70 -41.97
CA ARG A 371 13.15 14.72 -43.42
C ARG A 371 11.98 13.99 -44.05
N ARG A 372 11.18 14.70 -44.84
CA ARG A 372 10.15 14.13 -45.69
C ARG A 372 10.81 12.98 -46.45
N ARG A 373 10.32 11.77 -46.23
CA ARG A 373 10.67 10.59 -47.06
C ARG A 373 10.27 10.93 -48.46
N ARG A 374 11.26 11.00 -49.37
CA ARG A 374 11.01 11.04 -50.82
C ARG A 374 10.19 9.82 -51.15
N GLU A 375 9.01 10.04 -51.74
CA GLU A 375 8.22 8.97 -52.34
C GLU A 375 9.08 8.30 -53.41
N VAL A 376 9.32 7.03 -53.24
CA VAL A 376 9.92 6.17 -54.25
C VAL A 376 8.80 5.84 -55.24
N PRO A 377 9.00 6.11 -56.58
CA PRO A 377 7.97 5.80 -57.56
C PRO A 377 7.70 4.29 -57.60
N ARG A 378 6.43 3.89 -57.57
CA ARG A 378 6.00 2.50 -57.77
C ARG A 378 6.34 2.07 -59.18
N PRO A 379 7.02 0.92 -59.43
CA PRO A 379 7.20 0.38 -60.78
C PRO A 379 5.86 -0.10 -61.32
N GLY A 380 5.63 0.24 -62.60
CA GLY A 380 4.41 0.02 -63.34
C GLY A 380 3.99 -1.44 -63.42
N ARG A 381 2.70 -1.64 -63.39
CA ARG A 381 2.02 -2.90 -63.75
C ARG A 381 2.30 -3.25 -65.23
N ARG A 382 3.09 -4.30 -65.48
CA ARG A 382 3.11 -4.99 -66.76
C ARG A 382 2.04 -6.10 -66.75
N ARG A 383 1.08 -6.03 -67.65
CA ARG A 383 0.18 -7.11 -68.07
C ARG A 383 0.97 -8.12 -68.92
N ALA A 384 0.87 -9.39 -68.59
CA ALA A 384 1.00 -10.54 -69.53
C ALA A 384 0.51 -11.75 -68.75
N GLY A 385 -0.56 -12.41 -69.13
CA GLY A 385 -0.61 -13.36 -70.21
C GLY A 385 -0.43 -14.75 -69.62
N GLY A 386 -1.52 -15.52 -69.31
CA GLY A 386 -1.41 -16.91 -68.91
C GLY A 386 -0.92 -17.78 -70.13
N PRO A 387 -0.61 -19.05 -69.91
CA PRO A 387 -1.66 -20.08 -70.09
C PRO A 387 -1.54 -21.33 -69.17
N ARG A 388 -2.74 -21.96 -69.00
CA ARG A 388 -3.07 -23.41 -69.02
C ARG A 388 -2.32 -24.41 -68.14
N ALA A 389 -3.13 -24.93 -67.25
CA ALA A 389 -3.25 -26.30 -66.75
C ALA A 389 -2.35 -27.41 -67.37
N ARG A 390 -1.79 -28.23 -66.47
CA ARG A 390 -1.92 -29.73 -66.50
C ARG A 390 -0.98 -30.36 -65.45
N ASP A 391 -1.61 -31.34 -64.79
CA ASP A 391 -1.03 -32.59 -64.26
C ASP A 391 0.10 -32.51 -63.18
N ALA A 392 -0.16 -32.96 -61.97
CA ALA A 392 -0.04 -34.37 -61.63
C ALA A 392 -0.42 -34.67 -60.18
N ARG A 393 -1.47 -35.40 -60.07
CA ARG A 393 -1.70 -36.30 -58.92
C ARG A 393 -0.56 -37.32 -58.83
N ARG A 394 -0.04 -37.54 -57.69
CA ARG A 394 0.52 -38.81 -57.12
C ARG A 394 1.48 -38.44 -55.98
N ARG A 395 1.18 -38.75 -54.84
CA ARG A 395 1.45 -39.96 -54.06
C ARG A 395 0.92 -39.78 -52.63
N ALA A 396 -0.24 -40.32 -52.41
CA ALA A 396 -0.62 -40.88 -51.13
C ALA A 396 -0.08 -42.32 -51.10
N ARG A 397 0.35 -42.74 -49.97
CA ARG A 397 0.28 -44.06 -49.37
C ARG A 397 1.56 -44.46 -48.60
N ALA A 398 1.24 -44.87 -47.49
CA ALA A 398 1.88 -45.93 -46.65
C ALA A 398 2.78 -45.35 -45.54
N ARG A 399 2.41 -45.49 -44.27
CA ARG A 399 2.27 -46.79 -43.62
C ARG A 399 1.42 -46.71 -42.35
N ARG A 400 0.45 -47.56 -42.27
CA ARG A 400 -0.28 -48.01 -41.09
C ARG A 400 0.33 -49.30 -40.56
N ARG A 401 0.30 -49.40 -39.20
CA ARG A 401 0.09 -50.61 -38.36
C ARG A 401 1.30 -51.50 -37.99
N PRO A 402 1.11 -52.37 -36.97
CA PRO A 402 0.63 -52.24 -35.59
C PRO A 402 1.45 -53.15 -34.63
N GLY A 403 1.00 -53.22 -33.38
CA GLY A 403 1.40 -54.28 -32.42
C GLY A 403 1.30 -53.74 -30.99
N ALA A 404 0.35 -54.01 -30.17
CA ALA A 404 -0.24 -55.19 -29.57
C ALA A 404 0.69 -55.88 -28.55
N GLY A 405 0.19 -56.01 -27.32
CA GLY A 405 0.61 -57.04 -26.38
C GLY A 405 0.91 -56.49 -24.98
N THR A 406 -0.03 -56.42 -24.09
CA THR A 406 -0.45 -57.33 -23.00
C THR A 406 0.48 -57.50 -21.81
N SER A 407 -0.09 -57.22 -20.64
CA SER A 407 -0.10 -57.92 -19.35
C SER A 407 1.20 -58.05 -18.53
N ARG A 408 1.26 -57.48 -17.40
CA ARG A 408 0.87 -57.96 -16.06
C ARG A 408 0.89 -56.82 -15.04
#